data_1b05ceb54d816c0bd7a5506181fb9d80
#
_entry.id   1b05ceb54d816c0bd7a5506181fb9d80
#
_cell.length_a   1.000
_cell.length_b   1.000
_cell.length_c   1.000
_cell.angle_alpha   90.00
_cell.angle_beta   90.00
_cell.angle_gamma   90.00
#
_symmetry.space_group_name_H-M   'P 1'
#
loop_
_entity.id
_entity.type
_entity.pdbx_description
1 polymer ?
#
loop_
_entity_poly.entity_id
_entity_poly.type
_entity_poly.pdbx_seq_one_letter_code
_entity_poly.pdbx_strand_id
1 'polypeptide(L)'
;MEAKGLTPILNVSDIASTVAWFEKWGWKKLWDWGTPPTFGAVGSGEEACIFLCQGAQGGRGRGANTTTFQQDGDEAGDKGVWMSVWVDDVDEMHKQCVAAGLEVTFPPTDMPWNVREMHLRHPDGHVFRVGRGVEAKK
;
A
#
# COMPACT_ATOMS: atom_id res chain seq x y z
N MET A 1 2.53 29.36 -1.59
CA MET A 1 2.20 28.51 -0.43
C MET A 1 2.62 27.07 -0.74
N GLU A 2 3.27 26.42 0.22
CA GLU A 2 3.75 25.06 0.07
C GLU A 2 2.77 24.07 0.70
N ALA A 3 2.67 22.88 0.13
CA ALA A 3 2.00 21.78 0.80
C ALA A 3 2.85 21.31 1.99
N LYS A 4 2.23 21.10 3.15
CA LYS A 4 2.94 20.70 4.37
C LYS A 4 2.99 19.19 4.58
N GLY A 5 2.33 18.46 3.76
CA GLY A 5 2.33 17.00 3.83
C GLY A 5 1.37 16.42 2.83
N LEU A 6 1.38 15.13 2.74
CA LEU A 6 0.47 14.40 1.85
C LEU A 6 0.13 13.09 2.53
N THR A 7 -1.15 12.77 2.58
CA THR A 7 -1.59 11.48 3.11
C THR A 7 -2.45 10.81 2.05
N PRO A 8 -2.02 9.66 1.53
CA PRO A 8 -2.86 8.91 0.60
C PRO A 8 -4.07 8.30 1.30
N ILE A 9 -5.14 8.16 0.57
CA ILE A 9 -6.36 7.51 1.04
C ILE A 9 -6.64 6.33 0.12
N LEU A 10 -6.61 5.13 0.69
CA LEU A 10 -6.91 3.92 -0.06
C LEU A 10 -8.36 3.52 0.15
N ASN A 11 -9.04 3.23 -0.95
CA ASN A 11 -10.36 2.64 -0.87
C ASN A 11 -10.22 1.14 -0.67
N VAL A 12 -10.82 0.62 0.39
CA VAL A 12 -10.71 -0.79 0.75
C VAL A 12 -12.08 -1.39 0.97
N SER A 13 -12.19 -2.69 0.83
CA SER A 13 -13.45 -3.39 0.99
C SER A 13 -13.86 -3.56 2.44
N ASP A 14 -12.89 -3.62 3.35
CA ASP A 14 -13.14 -3.82 4.78
C ASP A 14 -12.00 -3.25 5.61
N ILE A 15 -12.34 -2.37 6.55
CA ILE A 15 -11.34 -1.70 7.39
C ILE A 15 -10.63 -2.69 8.31
N ALA A 16 -11.37 -3.54 9.01
CA ALA A 16 -10.77 -4.43 10.01
C ALA A 16 -9.77 -5.41 9.38
N SER A 17 -10.13 -6.03 8.28
CA SER A 17 -9.24 -6.98 7.59
C SER A 17 -8.04 -6.27 6.97
N THR A 18 -8.22 -5.05 6.50
CA THR A 18 -7.12 -4.27 5.95
C THR A 18 -6.13 -3.86 7.03
N VAL A 19 -6.60 -3.42 8.20
CA VAL A 19 -5.73 -3.13 9.33
C VAL A 19 -4.93 -4.38 9.71
N ALA A 20 -5.59 -5.53 9.81
CA ALA A 20 -4.91 -6.79 10.12
C ALA A 20 -3.85 -7.13 9.07
N TRP A 21 -4.15 -6.89 7.80
CA TRP A 21 -3.19 -7.11 6.72
C TRP A 21 -1.95 -6.23 6.87
N PHE A 22 -2.13 -4.94 7.16
CA PHE A 22 -1.00 -4.03 7.37
C PHE A 22 -0.18 -4.43 8.60
N GLU A 23 -0.85 -4.87 9.67
CA GLU A 23 -0.14 -5.29 10.89
C GLU A 23 0.82 -6.46 10.63
N LYS A 24 0.53 -7.29 9.65
CA LYS A 24 1.38 -8.45 9.31
C LYS A 24 2.76 -8.05 8.80
N TRP A 25 2.95 -6.82 8.35
CA TRP A 25 4.25 -6.37 7.88
C TRP A 25 4.70 -5.05 8.51
N GLY A 26 4.31 -4.84 9.76
CA GLY A 26 4.93 -3.82 10.60
C GLY A 26 4.17 -2.53 10.78
N TRP A 27 2.99 -2.43 10.21
CA TRP A 27 2.15 -1.24 10.37
C TRP A 27 1.29 -1.38 11.62
N LYS A 28 0.78 -0.25 12.12
CA LYS A 28 -0.11 -0.21 13.28
C LYS A 28 -1.33 0.62 12.97
N LYS A 29 -2.46 0.23 13.54
CA LYS A 29 -3.66 1.07 13.50
C LYS A 29 -3.41 2.32 14.33
N LEU A 30 -3.64 3.48 13.75
CA LEU A 30 -3.53 4.75 14.46
C LEU A 30 -4.86 5.16 15.08
N TRP A 31 -5.93 5.02 14.34
CA TRP A 31 -7.30 5.32 14.78
C TRP A 31 -8.28 4.76 13.75
N ASP A 32 -9.57 4.68 14.18
CA ASP A 32 -10.65 4.42 13.24
C ASP A 32 -11.87 5.25 13.64
N TRP A 33 -12.84 5.32 12.75
CA TRP A 33 -14.06 6.09 12.94
C TRP A 33 -15.25 5.31 12.40
N GLY A 34 -16.34 5.36 13.17
CA GLY A 34 -17.60 4.70 12.81
C GLY A 34 -17.83 3.42 13.60
N THR A 35 -19.09 3.01 13.66
CA THR A 35 -19.51 1.80 14.36
C THR A 35 -20.48 1.04 13.46
N PRO A 36 -20.02 -0.01 12.73
CA PRO A 36 -18.64 -0.45 12.60
C PRO A 36 -17.75 0.55 11.84
N PRO A 37 -16.42 0.44 11.95
CA PRO A 37 -15.54 1.41 11.32
C PRO A 37 -15.66 1.45 9.80
N THR A 38 -15.72 2.66 9.24
CA THR A 38 -15.74 2.88 7.79
C THR A 38 -14.59 3.75 7.32
N PHE A 39 -13.82 4.29 8.24
CA PHE A 39 -12.65 5.10 7.96
C PHE A 39 -11.59 4.81 9.02
N GLY A 40 -10.32 4.89 8.65
CA GLY A 40 -9.26 4.64 9.61
C GLY A 40 -7.91 5.07 9.08
N ALA A 41 -6.88 4.81 9.89
CA ALA A 41 -5.52 5.10 9.50
C ALA A 41 -4.58 4.05 10.03
N VAL A 42 -3.56 3.75 9.24
CA VAL A 42 -2.42 2.92 9.64
C VAL A 42 -1.14 3.73 9.50
N GLY A 43 -0.17 3.44 10.32
CA GLY A 43 1.12 4.09 10.28
C GLY A 43 2.26 3.13 10.51
N SER A 44 3.43 3.50 10.01
CA SER A 44 4.66 2.75 10.23
C SER A 44 5.76 3.74 10.55
N GLY A 45 6.36 3.63 11.73
CA GLY A 45 7.28 4.63 12.21
C GLY A 45 6.58 5.99 12.41
N GLU A 46 7.31 7.07 12.27
CA GLU A 46 6.77 8.41 12.49
C GLU A 46 6.35 9.11 11.19
N GLU A 47 6.84 8.64 10.06
CA GLU A 47 6.68 9.36 8.80
C GLU A 47 5.68 8.75 7.83
N ALA A 48 5.38 7.47 7.96
CA ALA A 48 4.48 6.81 7.03
C ALA A 48 3.07 6.70 7.61
N CYS A 49 2.09 7.22 6.89
CA CYS A 49 0.69 7.18 7.29
C CYS A 49 -0.19 7.02 6.05
N ILE A 50 -1.15 6.13 6.13
CA ILE A 50 -2.11 5.88 5.05
C ILE A 50 -3.51 5.90 5.67
N PHE A 51 -4.41 6.68 5.09
CA PHE A 51 -5.82 6.62 5.46
C PHE A 51 -6.51 5.51 4.67
N LEU A 52 -7.46 4.86 5.31
CA LEU A 52 -8.25 3.79 4.73
C LEU A 52 -9.71 4.21 4.72
N CYS A 53 -10.36 4.06 3.58
CA CYS A 53 -11.75 4.43 3.42
C CYS A 53 -12.54 3.27 2.85
N GLN A 54 -13.65 2.95 3.48
CA GLN A 54 -14.57 1.94 2.98
C GLN A 54 -15.73 2.66 2.32
N GLY A 55 -15.98 2.34 1.06
CA GLY A 55 -17.09 2.94 0.33
C GLY A 55 -16.76 4.22 -0.43
N ALA A 56 -15.53 4.39 -0.87
CA ALA A 56 -15.12 5.47 -1.79
C ALA A 56 -15.48 6.87 -1.31
N GLN A 57 -15.28 7.14 -0.02
CA GLN A 57 -15.54 8.47 0.56
C GLN A 57 -17.00 8.90 0.44
N GLY A 58 -17.92 7.94 0.49
CA GLY A 58 -19.33 8.27 0.35
C GLY A 58 -19.71 8.80 -1.03
N GLY A 59 -18.89 8.54 -2.03
CA GLY A 59 -19.15 8.97 -3.39
C GLY A 59 -18.98 10.45 -3.66
N ARG A 60 -18.39 11.19 -2.75
CA ARG A 60 -18.25 12.65 -2.90
C ARG A 60 -17.35 13.01 -4.09
N GLY A 61 -17.97 13.65 -5.08
CA GLY A 61 -17.27 14.17 -6.25
C GLY A 61 -16.68 13.12 -7.17
N ARG A 62 -16.94 11.83 -6.89
CA ARG A 62 -16.33 10.74 -7.62
C ARG A 62 -17.25 9.54 -7.63
N GLY A 63 -17.16 8.75 -8.66
CA GLY A 63 -17.79 7.44 -8.69
C GLY A 63 -16.97 6.41 -7.91
N ALA A 64 -17.12 5.16 -8.27
CA ALA A 64 -16.33 4.11 -7.70
C ALA A 64 -14.83 4.39 -7.86
N ASN A 65 -14.04 3.88 -6.95
CA ASN A 65 -12.59 4.05 -7.02
C ASN A 65 -12.03 3.28 -8.22
N THR A 66 -11.80 4.00 -9.28
CA THR A 66 -11.19 3.45 -10.49
C THR A 66 -9.84 4.11 -10.68
N THR A 67 -8.83 3.52 -10.09
CA THR A 67 -7.52 4.13 -10.02
C THR A 67 -6.57 3.63 -11.10
N THR A 68 -6.94 2.56 -11.79
CA THR A 68 -6.12 2.02 -12.86
C THR A 68 -6.71 2.40 -14.20
N PHE A 69 -5.84 2.79 -15.12
CA PHE A 69 -6.18 2.86 -16.52
C PHE A 69 -6.22 1.44 -17.07
N GLN A 70 -7.27 1.12 -17.78
CA GLN A 70 -7.34 -0.14 -18.46
C GLN A 70 -6.48 -0.08 -19.71
N GLN A 71 -5.52 -0.98 -19.79
CA GLN A 71 -4.64 -1.10 -20.93
C GLN A 71 -4.87 -2.44 -21.63
N ASP A 72 -4.36 -2.58 -22.86
CA ASP A 72 -4.46 -3.84 -23.56
C ASP A 72 -3.80 -4.94 -22.73
N GLY A 73 -4.56 -5.99 -22.42
CA GLY A 73 -4.10 -7.09 -21.61
C GLY A 73 -4.47 -7.00 -20.14
N ASP A 74 -4.98 -5.86 -19.68
CA ASP A 74 -5.47 -5.75 -18.31
C ASP A 74 -6.79 -6.49 -18.16
N GLU A 75 -6.93 -7.17 -17.05
CA GLU A 75 -8.19 -7.84 -16.75
C GLU A 75 -9.23 -6.84 -16.28
N ALA A 76 -10.48 -7.11 -16.64
CA ALA A 76 -11.60 -6.30 -16.17
C ALA A 76 -11.67 -6.42 -14.65
N GLY A 77 -11.65 -5.29 -13.96
CA GLY A 77 -11.71 -5.25 -12.51
C GLY A 77 -10.37 -5.12 -11.81
N ASP A 78 -9.28 -5.08 -12.55
CA ASP A 78 -7.99 -4.72 -11.95
C ASP A 78 -8.07 -3.29 -11.49
N LYS A 79 -8.09 -3.12 -10.18
CA LYS A 79 -8.24 -1.82 -9.54
C LYS A 79 -7.21 -1.72 -8.43
N GLY A 80 -6.90 -0.51 -8.07
CA GLY A 80 -5.97 -0.26 -7.01
C GLY A 80 -4.97 0.81 -7.40
N VAL A 81 -4.10 1.13 -6.48
CA VAL A 81 -3.04 2.10 -6.69
C VAL A 81 -1.70 1.47 -6.42
N TRP A 82 -0.67 2.04 -7.01
CA TRP A 82 0.71 1.69 -6.71
C TRP A 82 1.28 2.74 -5.76
N MET A 83 2.07 2.28 -4.82
CA MET A 83 2.63 3.13 -3.79
C MET A 83 4.01 2.62 -3.42
N SER A 84 4.98 3.51 -3.34
CA SER A 84 6.33 3.13 -2.91
C SER A 84 6.43 3.29 -1.41
N VAL A 85 6.92 2.25 -0.74
CA VAL A 85 7.20 2.24 0.69
C VAL A 85 8.70 2.00 0.84
N TRP A 86 9.38 2.89 1.53
CA TRP A 86 10.82 2.81 1.69
C TRP A 86 11.17 2.14 3.01
N VAL A 87 12.04 1.14 2.96
CA VAL A 87 12.46 0.37 4.14
C VAL A 87 13.98 0.27 4.16
N ASP A 88 14.52 -0.15 5.31
CA ASP A 88 15.97 -0.30 5.45
C ASP A 88 16.48 -1.61 4.88
N ASP A 89 15.67 -2.66 4.89
CA ASP A 89 16.09 -4.00 4.48
C ASP A 89 14.94 -4.71 3.77
N VAL A 90 15.02 -4.73 2.45
CA VAL A 90 13.98 -5.32 1.60
C VAL A 90 13.93 -6.84 1.79
N ASP A 91 15.08 -7.49 1.91
CA ASP A 91 15.14 -8.96 2.06
C ASP A 91 14.52 -9.42 3.37
N GLU A 92 14.76 -8.68 4.44
CA GLU A 92 14.16 -8.99 5.74
C GLU A 92 12.64 -8.76 5.70
N MET A 93 12.20 -7.69 5.07
CA MET A 93 10.77 -7.43 4.88
C MET A 93 10.13 -8.53 4.04
N HIS A 94 10.83 -9.01 3.01
CA HIS A 94 10.35 -10.12 2.18
C HIS A 94 10.13 -11.38 3.02
N LYS A 95 11.09 -11.72 3.88
CA LYS A 95 10.95 -12.89 4.76
C LYS A 95 9.74 -12.75 5.67
N GLN A 96 9.54 -11.57 6.23
CA GLN A 96 8.40 -11.30 7.10
C GLN A 96 7.07 -11.45 6.34
N CYS A 97 6.98 -10.91 5.14
CA CYS A 97 5.77 -11.00 4.32
C CYS A 97 5.45 -12.43 3.91
N VAL A 98 6.46 -13.20 3.49
CA VAL A 98 6.29 -14.60 3.12
C VAL A 98 5.83 -15.41 4.33
N ALA A 99 6.47 -15.23 5.48
CA ALA A 99 6.10 -15.94 6.70
C ALA A 99 4.67 -15.63 7.14
N ALA A 100 4.19 -14.42 6.87
CA ALA A 100 2.84 -13.99 7.20
C ALA A 100 1.79 -14.41 6.16
N GLY A 101 2.21 -15.05 5.07
CA GLY A 101 1.30 -15.50 4.02
C GLY A 101 0.78 -14.42 3.09
N LEU A 102 1.48 -13.29 3.00
CA LEU A 102 1.08 -12.19 2.12
C LEU A 102 1.49 -12.47 0.67
N GLU A 103 0.74 -11.91 -0.25
CA GLU A 103 0.99 -12.11 -1.68
C GLU A 103 2.13 -11.21 -2.15
N VAL A 104 3.28 -11.83 -2.43
CA VAL A 104 4.43 -11.15 -3.03
C VAL A 104 4.38 -11.42 -4.52
N THR A 105 4.14 -10.40 -5.32
CA THR A 105 4.01 -10.53 -6.77
C THR A 105 5.33 -10.37 -7.51
N PHE A 106 6.34 -9.84 -6.84
CA PHE A 106 7.65 -9.64 -7.42
C PHE A 106 8.70 -9.76 -6.29
N PRO A 107 9.66 -10.68 -6.39
CA PRO A 107 10.63 -10.89 -5.31
C PRO A 107 11.67 -9.76 -5.26
N PRO A 108 12.42 -9.63 -4.15
CA PRO A 108 13.48 -8.64 -4.04
C PRO A 108 14.45 -8.71 -5.22
N THR A 109 14.61 -7.61 -5.92
CA THR A 109 15.40 -7.53 -7.14
C THR A 109 16.08 -6.17 -7.21
N ASP A 110 17.35 -6.16 -7.61
CA ASP A 110 18.07 -4.93 -7.89
C ASP A 110 17.67 -4.42 -9.27
N MET A 111 17.05 -3.25 -9.29
CA MET A 111 16.52 -2.67 -10.52
C MET A 111 17.55 -1.74 -11.17
N PRO A 112 17.46 -1.53 -12.49
CA PRO A 112 18.42 -0.66 -13.20
C PRO A 112 18.43 0.80 -12.72
N TRP A 113 17.41 1.22 -12.00
CA TRP A 113 17.32 2.58 -11.48
C TRP A 113 17.83 2.71 -10.03
N ASN A 114 18.71 1.82 -9.62
CA ASN A 114 19.38 1.87 -8.32
C ASN A 114 18.45 1.77 -7.12
N VAL A 115 17.46 0.90 -7.25
CA VAL A 115 16.56 0.55 -6.16
C VAL A 115 16.49 -0.97 -6.08
N ARG A 116 16.61 -1.51 -4.88
CA ARG A 116 16.23 -2.91 -4.64
C ARG A 116 14.79 -2.91 -4.19
N GLU A 117 13.94 -3.62 -4.89
CA GLU A 117 12.51 -3.58 -4.58
C GLU A 117 11.85 -4.94 -4.69
N MET A 118 10.76 -5.10 -3.95
CA MET A 118 9.81 -6.18 -4.10
C MET A 118 8.42 -5.59 -4.24
N HIS A 119 7.47 -6.36 -4.72
CA HIS A 119 6.08 -5.91 -4.82
C HIS A 119 5.18 -6.77 -3.96
N LEU A 120 4.31 -6.12 -3.19
CA LEU A 120 3.39 -6.74 -2.26
C LEU A 120 1.97 -6.32 -2.64
N ARG A 121 1.08 -7.27 -2.83
CA ARG A 121 -0.28 -6.97 -3.27
C ARG A 121 -1.30 -7.16 -2.16
N HIS A 122 -2.08 -6.12 -1.92
CA HIS A 122 -3.25 -6.16 -1.02
C HIS A 122 -4.43 -6.84 -1.74
N PRO A 123 -5.31 -7.54 -1.02
CA PRO A 123 -6.47 -8.23 -1.64
C PRO A 123 -7.37 -7.34 -2.50
N ASP A 124 -7.44 -6.05 -2.24
CA ASP A 124 -8.24 -5.13 -3.05
C ASP A 124 -7.50 -4.63 -4.29
N GLY A 125 -6.30 -5.14 -4.56
CA GLY A 125 -5.55 -4.82 -5.76
C GLY A 125 -4.49 -3.73 -5.60
N HIS A 126 -4.37 -3.12 -4.43
CA HIS A 126 -3.32 -2.13 -4.20
C HIS A 126 -1.95 -2.81 -4.18
N VAL A 127 -0.95 -2.20 -4.80
CA VAL A 127 0.40 -2.74 -4.87
C VAL A 127 1.36 -1.80 -4.17
N PHE A 128 2.15 -2.37 -3.29
CA PHE A 128 3.18 -1.64 -2.56
C PHE A 128 4.54 -2.05 -3.10
N ARG A 129 5.24 -1.08 -3.67
CA ARG A 129 6.63 -1.25 -4.08
C ARG A 129 7.48 -0.98 -2.85
N VAL A 130 7.92 -2.06 -2.20
CA VAL A 130 8.73 -1.97 -1.00
C VAL A 130 10.19 -1.95 -1.42
N GLY A 131 10.87 -0.86 -1.15
CA GLY A 131 12.17 -0.65 -1.74
C GLY A 131 13.17 0.05 -0.84
N ARG A 132 14.40 0.00 -1.31
CA ARG A 132 15.53 0.68 -0.71
C ARG A 132 16.44 1.17 -1.83
N GLY A 133 16.85 2.43 -1.73
CA GLY A 133 17.86 2.96 -2.64
C GLY A 133 19.18 2.23 -2.45
N VAL A 134 19.83 1.86 -3.53
CA VAL A 134 21.17 1.30 -3.51
C VAL A 134 22.11 2.27 -4.19
N GLU A 135 23.32 2.42 -3.61
CA GLU A 135 24.30 3.30 -4.22
C GLU A 135 24.71 2.77 -5.60
N ALA A 136 24.80 3.70 -6.55
CA ALA A 136 25.30 3.36 -7.86
C ALA A 136 26.74 2.87 -7.73
N LYS A 137 27.04 1.74 -8.34
CA LYS A 137 28.42 1.26 -8.43
C LYS A 137 29.21 2.22 -9.29
N LYS A 138 30.27 2.71 -8.73
CA LYS A 138 31.20 3.56 -9.48
C LYS A 138 32.11 2.72 -10.36
#